data_750ec2df967e444bc10852088265c0f6
#
_entry.id   750ec2df967e444bc10852088265c0f6
#
_cell.length_a   1.000
_cell.length_b   1.000
_cell.length_c   1.000
_cell.angle_alpha   90.00
_cell.angle_beta   90.00
_cell.angle_gamma   90.00
#
_symmetry.space_group_name_H-M   'P 1'
#
loop_
_entity.id
_entity.type
_entity.pdbx_description
1 polymer ?
#
loop_
_entity_poly.entity_id
_entity_poly.type
_entity_poly.pdbx_seq_one_letter_code
_entity_poly.pdbx_strand_id
1 'polypeptide(L)'
;YQFWNNYLPWAIGPLFGQTPESYYSHHIGMHHPENNMPDDDSSTMVYQRDSLRSFLLYLFNFVTLGVYDTARYHLRKKRNKLMVKLVRGEVLFIAACVGLSFINFPATFVVFILPFIISRVIMMVGNWAQHAFIDAGEPDNCYKNSITCINTKYNHKCWNDGYHISHHVKPSMHWTEHPVYFTKTLGEYISNDAIVFDGIHFLHVWAYLMGKRYDLLAKHFVNIGDRYQTDAEIIDFLKQRTRKITALPVSEVVAAA
;
A
#
# COMPACT_ATOMS: atom_id res chain seq x y z
N TYR A 1 -2.10 27.55 -1.61
CA TYR A 1 -2.13 26.07 -1.61
C TYR A 1 -2.83 25.50 -0.37
N GLN A 2 -2.70 26.11 0.81
CA GLN A 2 -3.30 25.60 2.07
C GLN A 2 -4.84 25.49 2.02
N PHE A 3 -5.50 26.41 1.33
CA PHE A 3 -6.94 26.33 1.08
C PHE A 3 -7.31 25.02 0.36
N TRP A 4 -6.60 24.67 -0.72
CA TRP A 4 -6.85 23.45 -1.49
C TRP A 4 -6.57 22.19 -0.70
N ASN A 5 -5.50 22.18 0.12
CA ASN A 5 -5.17 21.06 0.99
C ASN A 5 -6.24 20.78 2.03
N ASN A 6 -6.94 21.82 2.50
CA ASN A 6 -8.07 21.66 3.40
C ASN A 6 -9.39 21.35 2.67
N TYR A 7 -9.58 21.90 1.46
CA TYR A 7 -10.80 21.72 0.68
C TYR A 7 -10.91 20.33 0.06
N LEU A 8 -9.84 19.81 -0.55
CA LEU A 8 -9.86 18.56 -1.29
C LEU A 8 -10.32 17.37 -0.44
N PRO A 9 -9.80 17.13 0.79
CA PRO A 9 -10.24 16.00 1.60
C PRO A 9 -11.71 16.07 2.00
N TRP A 10 -12.28 17.26 2.16
CA TRP A 10 -13.64 17.45 2.67
C TRP A 10 -14.71 17.57 1.60
N ALA A 11 -14.39 18.14 0.45
CA ALA A 11 -15.36 18.38 -0.61
C ALA A 11 -15.24 17.39 -1.78
N ILE A 12 -14.02 17.04 -2.18
CA ILE A 12 -13.78 16.19 -3.35
C ILE A 12 -13.57 14.73 -2.93
N GLY A 13 -12.80 14.48 -1.88
CA GLY A 13 -12.47 13.14 -1.39
C GLY A 13 -13.68 12.22 -1.22
N PRO A 14 -14.79 12.67 -0.57
CA PRO A 14 -15.99 11.86 -0.40
C PRO A 14 -16.62 11.36 -1.70
N LEU A 15 -16.56 12.13 -2.79
CA LEU A 15 -17.07 11.74 -4.10
C LEU A 15 -16.23 10.65 -4.78
N PHE A 16 -14.97 10.52 -4.36
CA PHE A 16 -14.03 9.47 -4.79
C PHE A 16 -13.89 8.34 -3.75
N GLY A 17 -14.79 8.30 -2.76
CA GLY A 17 -14.80 7.24 -1.76
C GLY A 17 -13.78 7.36 -0.64
N GLN A 18 -13.13 8.52 -0.51
CA GLN A 18 -12.19 8.77 0.59
C GLN A 18 -12.89 9.55 1.70
N THR A 19 -12.86 9.03 2.91
CA THR A 19 -13.33 9.79 4.08
C THR A 19 -12.35 10.92 4.40
N PRO A 20 -12.84 12.10 4.80
CA PRO A 20 -11.98 13.23 5.07
C PRO A 20 -10.88 12.90 6.08
N GLU A 21 -9.64 13.30 5.79
CA GLU A 21 -8.46 13.14 6.64
C GLU A 21 -7.98 11.70 6.90
N SER A 22 -8.74 10.65 6.54
CA SER A 22 -8.38 9.26 6.85
C SER A 22 -7.16 8.80 6.05
N TYR A 23 -7.13 9.10 4.75
CA TYR A 23 -5.99 8.74 3.90
C TYR A 23 -4.68 9.35 4.42
N TYR A 24 -4.70 10.63 4.77
CA TYR A 24 -3.53 11.31 5.32
C TYR A 24 -3.09 10.71 6.66
N SER A 25 -4.05 10.48 7.57
CA SER A 25 -3.78 9.93 8.90
C SER A 25 -3.22 8.52 8.84
N HIS A 26 -3.77 7.67 7.95
CA HIS A 26 -3.29 6.31 7.73
C HIS A 26 -1.98 6.31 6.93
N HIS A 27 -2.00 6.82 5.70
CA HIS A 27 -0.90 6.64 4.74
C HIS A 27 0.37 7.40 5.15
N ILE A 28 0.24 8.70 5.41
CA ILE A 28 1.39 9.56 5.80
C ILE A 28 1.65 9.48 7.31
N GLY A 29 0.59 9.36 8.11
CA GLY A 29 0.71 9.37 9.57
C GLY A 29 1.17 8.05 10.19
N MET A 30 0.97 6.92 9.52
CA MET A 30 1.28 5.58 10.03
C MET A 30 2.07 4.75 9.03
N HIS A 31 1.53 4.46 7.84
CA HIS A 31 2.12 3.53 6.88
C HIS A 31 3.55 3.91 6.45
N HIS A 32 3.80 5.17 6.06
CA HIS A 32 5.16 5.61 5.73
C HIS A 32 6.15 5.54 6.90
N PRO A 33 5.82 6.05 8.12
CA PRO A 33 6.71 5.91 9.28
C PRO A 33 6.99 4.47 9.69
N GLU A 34 6.01 3.58 9.57
CA GLU A 34 6.14 2.18 9.99
C GLU A 34 6.56 1.23 8.85
N ASN A 35 6.56 1.70 7.59
CA ASN A 35 7.15 1.02 6.43
C ASN A 35 6.75 -0.47 6.30
N ASN A 36 5.44 -0.77 6.40
CA ASN A 36 4.90 -2.13 6.37
C ASN A 36 5.37 -3.04 7.53
N MET A 37 6.02 -2.50 8.57
CA MET A 37 6.45 -3.24 9.76
C MET A 37 5.25 -3.56 10.68
N PRO A 38 5.41 -4.34 11.76
CA PRO A 38 4.28 -4.81 12.58
C PRO A 38 3.40 -3.73 13.22
N ASP A 39 3.91 -2.52 13.42
CA ASP A 39 3.14 -1.38 13.96
C ASP A 39 2.26 -0.72 12.88
N ASP A 40 2.41 -1.09 11.61
CA ASP A 40 1.56 -0.66 10.50
C ASP A 40 0.31 -1.54 10.44
N ASP A 41 -0.88 -0.97 10.65
CA ASP A 41 -2.15 -1.70 10.60
C ASP A 41 -2.46 -2.27 9.19
N SER A 42 -1.79 -1.75 8.16
CA SER A 42 -1.85 -2.26 6.79
C SER A 42 -0.69 -3.19 6.43
N SER A 43 0.08 -3.66 7.41
CA SER A 43 1.20 -4.57 7.16
C SER A 43 0.77 -5.89 6.56
N THR A 44 1.49 -6.32 5.52
CA THR A 44 1.26 -7.60 4.86
C THR A 44 2.14 -8.72 5.43
N MET A 45 3.08 -8.40 6.32
CA MET A 45 4.12 -9.33 6.80
C MET A 45 3.59 -10.62 7.40
N VAL A 46 2.56 -10.52 8.26
CA VAL A 46 2.00 -11.65 9.00
C VAL A 46 1.15 -12.58 8.15
N TYR A 47 1.01 -12.30 6.87
CA TYR A 47 0.18 -13.06 5.94
C TYR A 47 1.02 -13.86 4.93
N GLN A 48 0.46 -14.97 4.44
CA GLN A 48 0.95 -15.65 3.23
C GLN A 48 0.46 -14.85 2.03
N ARG A 49 1.36 -14.11 1.37
CA ARG A 49 1.00 -13.04 0.42
C ARG A 49 0.56 -13.51 -0.96
N ASP A 50 0.66 -14.78 -1.25
CA ASP A 50 0.11 -15.42 -2.45
C ASP A 50 -1.16 -16.25 -2.15
N SER A 51 -1.86 -15.96 -1.05
CA SER A 51 -3.06 -16.66 -0.61
C SER A 51 -4.29 -15.75 -0.59
N LEU A 52 -5.30 -16.11 -1.40
CA LEU A 52 -6.57 -15.38 -1.41
C LEU A 52 -7.25 -15.36 -0.03
N ARG A 53 -7.17 -16.47 0.73
CA ARG A 53 -7.70 -16.51 2.11
C ARG A 53 -6.99 -15.49 3.01
N SER A 54 -5.68 -15.39 2.91
CA SER A 54 -4.90 -14.41 3.68
C SER A 54 -5.25 -12.98 3.28
N PHE A 55 -5.40 -12.71 1.97
CA PHE A 55 -5.84 -11.41 1.48
C PHE A 55 -7.25 -11.04 1.97
N LEU A 56 -8.20 -11.98 1.91
CA LEU A 56 -9.56 -11.72 2.40
C LEU A 56 -9.60 -11.42 3.91
N LEU A 57 -8.79 -12.11 4.70
CA LEU A 57 -8.65 -11.83 6.14
C LEU A 57 -8.03 -10.44 6.38
N TYR A 58 -6.97 -10.10 5.65
CA TYR A 58 -6.35 -8.78 5.68
C TYR A 58 -7.35 -7.66 5.33
N LEU A 59 -8.08 -7.83 4.22
CA LEU A 59 -9.11 -6.87 3.78
C LEU A 59 -10.23 -6.73 4.82
N PHE A 60 -10.71 -7.84 5.36
CA PHE A 60 -11.74 -7.84 6.40
C PHE A 60 -11.29 -7.08 7.64
N ASN A 61 -10.09 -7.37 8.14
CA ASN A 61 -9.53 -6.67 9.30
C ASN A 61 -9.42 -5.16 9.05
N PHE A 62 -8.89 -4.76 7.90
CA PHE A 62 -8.76 -3.34 7.58
C PHE A 62 -10.11 -2.63 7.45
N VAL A 63 -11.09 -3.25 6.78
CA VAL A 63 -12.42 -2.64 6.59
C VAL A 63 -13.20 -2.52 7.91
N THR A 64 -13.04 -3.50 8.81
CA THR A 64 -13.79 -3.53 10.08
C THR A 64 -13.08 -2.83 11.24
N LEU A 65 -11.77 -2.97 11.34
CA LEU A 65 -10.98 -2.51 12.48
C LEU A 65 -10.02 -1.37 12.14
N GLY A 66 -9.70 -1.12 10.85
CA GLY A 66 -8.64 -0.22 10.45
C GLY A 66 -8.74 1.20 11.02
N VAL A 67 -9.95 1.78 11.10
CA VAL A 67 -10.14 3.11 11.72
C VAL A 67 -9.84 3.08 13.21
N TYR A 68 -10.29 2.05 13.92
CA TYR A 68 -10.03 1.85 15.35
C TYR A 68 -8.54 1.62 15.62
N ASP A 69 -7.90 0.75 14.85
CA ASP A 69 -6.49 0.41 15.02
C ASP A 69 -5.58 1.61 14.71
N THR A 70 -5.83 2.33 13.60
CA THR A 70 -5.12 3.58 13.27
C THR A 70 -5.32 4.66 14.36
N ALA A 71 -6.53 4.81 14.89
CA ALA A 71 -6.79 5.76 16.00
C ALA A 71 -6.01 5.36 17.27
N ARG A 72 -6.00 4.06 17.61
CA ARG A 72 -5.24 3.50 18.73
C ARG A 72 -3.73 3.68 18.54
N TYR A 73 -3.22 3.44 17.33
CA TYR A 73 -1.83 3.70 16.98
C TYR A 73 -1.45 5.17 17.25
N HIS A 74 -2.23 6.13 16.75
CA HIS A 74 -1.96 7.55 16.99
C HIS A 74 -2.01 7.92 18.46
N LEU A 75 -2.90 7.32 19.25
CA LEU A 75 -2.92 7.51 20.71
C LEU A 75 -1.64 6.99 21.37
N ARG A 76 -1.18 5.78 21.03
CA ARG A 76 0.09 5.22 21.54
C ARG A 76 1.29 6.11 21.21
N LYS A 77 1.35 6.60 19.96
CA LYS A 77 2.43 7.50 19.50
C LYS A 77 2.24 8.96 19.94
N LYS A 78 1.25 9.26 20.81
CA LYS A 78 0.93 10.63 21.32
C LYS A 78 0.61 11.64 20.20
N ARG A 79 0.09 11.17 19.07
CA ARG A 79 -0.31 11.98 17.90
C ARG A 79 -1.80 12.30 17.91
N ASN A 80 -2.30 12.87 19.03
CA ASN A 80 -3.73 13.11 19.28
C ASN A 80 -4.42 13.93 18.17
N LYS A 81 -3.71 14.87 17.54
CA LYS A 81 -4.27 15.68 16.44
C LYS A 81 -4.64 14.81 15.22
N LEU A 82 -3.83 13.83 14.88
CA LEU A 82 -4.11 12.91 13.77
C LEU A 82 -5.26 11.97 14.11
N MET A 83 -5.30 11.45 15.33
CA MET A 83 -6.41 10.63 15.83
C MET A 83 -7.74 11.40 15.74
N VAL A 84 -7.80 12.64 16.25
CA VAL A 84 -9.02 13.45 16.19
C VAL A 84 -9.45 13.76 14.75
N LYS A 85 -8.50 14.05 13.86
CA LYS A 85 -8.77 14.27 12.42
C LYS A 85 -9.39 13.03 11.77
N LEU A 86 -8.78 11.86 11.97
CA LEU A 86 -9.27 10.58 11.47
C LEU A 86 -10.70 10.31 11.95
N VAL A 87 -10.92 10.28 13.26
CA VAL A 87 -12.22 9.93 13.85
C VAL A 87 -13.30 10.94 13.44
N ARG A 88 -12.98 12.24 13.45
CA ARG A 88 -13.91 13.29 13.01
C ARG A 88 -14.32 13.09 11.54
N GLY A 89 -13.35 12.84 10.65
CA GLY A 89 -13.62 12.62 9.22
C GLY A 89 -14.52 11.41 8.98
N GLU A 90 -14.25 10.29 9.62
CA GLU A 90 -15.06 9.07 9.52
C GLU A 90 -16.48 9.28 10.07
N VAL A 91 -16.60 9.83 11.28
CA VAL A 91 -17.91 10.04 11.92
C VAL A 91 -18.78 11.01 11.12
N LEU A 92 -18.23 12.12 10.64
CA LEU A 92 -18.98 13.09 9.84
C LEU A 92 -19.38 12.52 8.47
N PHE A 93 -18.52 11.75 7.83
CA PHE A 93 -18.86 11.09 6.57
C PHE A 93 -19.99 10.06 6.74
N ILE A 94 -19.91 9.21 7.76
CA ILE A 94 -20.95 8.22 8.06
C ILE A 94 -22.26 8.93 8.42
N ALA A 95 -22.22 9.95 9.27
CA ALA A 95 -23.41 10.71 9.65
C ALA A 95 -24.06 11.40 8.43
N ALA A 96 -23.25 11.95 7.51
CA ALA A 96 -23.76 12.51 6.26
C ALA A 96 -24.41 11.44 5.38
N CYS A 97 -23.79 10.28 5.20
CA CYS A 97 -24.37 9.17 4.45
C CYS A 97 -25.68 8.68 5.07
N VAL A 98 -25.77 8.55 6.39
CA VAL A 98 -27.00 8.18 7.09
C VAL A 98 -28.09 9.25 6.86
N GLY A 99 -27.79 10.53 7.08
CA GLY A 99 -28.75 11.62 6.91
C GLY A 99 -29.26 11.73 5.47
N LEU A 100 -28.35 11.67 4.47
CA LEU A 100 -28.72 11.71 3.06
C LEU A 100 -29.52 10.48 2.62
N SER A 101 -29.31 9.33 3.24
CA SER A 101 -30.07 8.10 2.97
C SER A 101 -31.55 8.22 3.30
N PHE A 102 -31.93 9.04 4.30
CA PHE A 102 -33.32 9.34 4.59
C PHE A 102 -33.99 10.26 3.53
N ILE A 103 -33.18 11.01 2.78
CA ILE A 103 -33.69 11.88 1.70
C ILE A 103 -33.76 11.07 0.39
N ASN A 104 -32.69 10.41 -0.02
CA ASN A 104 -32.63 9.61 -1.23
C ASN A 104 -31.54 8.52 -1.12
N PHE A 105 -31.92 7.32 -0.68
CA PHE A 105 -30.99 6.20 -0.50
C PHE A 105 -30.30 5.78 -1.81
N PRO A 106 -30.98 5.59 -2.97
CA PRO A 106 -30.30 5.21 -4.20
C PRO A 106 -29.21 6.20 -4.62
N ALA A 107 -29.49 7.50 -4.55
CA ALA A 107 -28.49 8.53 -4.87
C ALA A 107 -27.32 8.51 -3.87
N THR A 108 -27.59 8.43 -2.58
CA THR A 108 -26.56 8.35 -1.54
C THR A 108 -25.67 7.11 -1.72
N PHE A 109 -26.30 5.97 -2.03
CA PHE A 109 -25.56 4.73 -2.26
C PHE A 109 -24.60 4.87 -3.44
N VAL A 110 -25.07 5.36 -4.60
CA VAL A 110 -24.25 5.44 -5.81
C VAL A 110 -23.16 6.51 -5.70
N VAL A 111 -23.46 7.65 -5.05
CA VAL A 111 -22.53 8.80 -5.02
C VAL A 111 -21.50 8.70 -3.89
N PHE A 112 -21.85 8.11 -2.76
CA PHE A 112 -20.98 8.09 -1.57
C PHE A 112 -20.64 6.68 -1.07
N ILE A 113 -21.63 5.81 -0.86
CA ILE A 113 -21.41 4.51 -0.21
C ILE A 113 -20.66 3.55 -1.14
N LEU A 114 -21.09 3.44 -2.38
CA LEU A 114 -20.45 2.55 -3.36
C LEU A 114 -19.02 2.97 -3.68
N PRO A 115 -18.69 4.25 -3.97
CA PRO A 115 -17.31 4.70 -4.13
C PRO A 115 -16.47 4.45 -2.89
N PHE A 116 -16.99 4.65 -1.68
CA PHE A 116 -16.32 4.39 -0.43
C PHE A 116 -15.89 2.90 -0.29
N ILE A 117 -16.81 1.98 -0.60
CA ILE A 117 -16.50 0.53 -0.55
C ILE A 117 -15.45 0.17 -1.61
N ILE A 118 -15.65 0.61 -2.86
CA ILE A 118 -14.74 0.31 -3.98
C ILE A 118 -13.35 0.87 -3.71
N SER A 119 -13.26 2.12 -3.27
CA SER A 119 -11.98 2.78 -2.98
C SER A 119 -11.18 2.03 -1.92
N ARG A 120 -11.82 1.61 -0.82
CA ARG A 120 -11.16 0.84 0.24
C ARG A 120 -10.66 -0.53 -0.25
N VAL A 121 -11.47 -1.23 -1.04
CA VAL A 121 -11.05 -2.52 -1.61
C VAL A 121 -9.87 -2.35 -2.56
N ILE A 122 -9.94 -1.38 -3.50
CA ILE A 122 -8.87 -1.15 -4.47
C ILE A 122 -7.58 -0.68 -3.77
N MET A 123 -7.69 0.18 -2.76
CA MET A 123 -6.55 0.63 -1.96
C MET A 123 -5.85 -0.55 -1.28
N MET A 124 -6.60 -1.49 -0.69
CA MET A 124 -6.02 -2.67 -0.04
C MET A 124 -5.45 -3.68 -1.04
N VAL A 125 -6.04 -3.82 -2.24
CA VAL A 125 -5.45 -4.58 -3.35
C VAL A 125 -4.11 -3.97 -3.77
N GLY A 126 -4.04 -2.64 -3.88
CA GLY A 126 -2.82 -1.90 -4.20
C GLY A 126 -1.75 -2.12 -3.14
N ASN A 127 -2.06 -1.81 -1.87
CA ASN A 127 -1.12 -1.96 -0.75
C ASN A 127 -0.60 -3.41 -0.61
N TRP A 128 -1.49 -4.40 -0.74
CA TRP A 128 -1.08 -5.80 -0.72
C TRP A 128 -0.06 -6.13 -1.80
N ALA A 129 -0.30 -5.72 -3.05
CA ALA A 129 0.59 -6.00 -4.16
C ALA A 129 1.91 -5.22 -4.07
N GLN A 130 1.86 -3.97 -3.61
CA GLN A 130 3.01 -3.10 -3.40
C GLN A 130 3.99 -3.70 -2.38
N HIS A 131 3.46 -4.41 -1.36
CA HIS A 131 4.20 -5.05 -0.27
C HIS A 131 4.04 -6.58 -0.25
N ALA A 132 3.86 -7.22 -1.42
CA ALA A 132 3.69 -8.66 -1.50
C ALA A 132 5.00 -9.44 -1.37
N PHE A 133 6.13 -8.82 -1.67
CA PHE A 133 7.42 -9.50 -1.74
C PHE A 133 8.40 -8.92 -0.73
N ILE A 134 8.52 -9.56 0.43
CA ILE A 134 9.33 -9.06 1.55
C ILE A 134 10.50 -9.99 1.80
N ASP A 135 11.69 -9.41 1.98
CA ASP A 135 12.84 -10.13 2.50
C ASP A 135 12.73 -10.27 4.02
N ALA A 136 12.68 -11.52 4.49
CA ALA A 136 12.58 -11.78 5.93
C ALA A 136 13.87 -11.43 6.70
N GLY A 137 15.01 -11.30 6.01
CA GLY A 137 16.28 -10.91 6.61
C GLY A 137 16.42 -9.40 6.84
N GLU A 138 15.78 -8.58 5.99
CA GLU A 138 15.82 -7.12 6.04
C GLU A 138 14.44 -6.53 5.73
N PRO A 139 13.42 -6.80 6.56
CA PRO A 139 12.03 -6.46 6.24
C PRO A 139 11.72 -4.95 6.31
N ASP A 140 12.53 -4.14 6.96
CA ASP A 140 12.43 -2.68 7.05
C ASP A 140 13.07 -1.94 5.87
N ASN A 141 13.86 -2.65 5.05
CA ASN A 141 14.51 -2.09 3.88
C ASN A 141 13.48 -1.85 2.75
N CYS A 142 13.23 -0.59 2.39
CA CYS A 142 12.26 -0.20 1.35
C CYS A 142 12.48 -0.91 0.01
N TYR A 143 13.73 -1.20 -0.37
CA TYR A 143 14.04 -1.93 -1.60
C TYR A 143 13.68 -3.42 -1.51
N LYS A 144 13.51 -3.96 -0.30
CA LYS A 144 13.28 -5.38 -0.02
C LYS A 144 11.88 -5.69 0.49
N ASN A 145 11.08 -4.65 0.82
CA ASN A 145 9.70 -4.82 1.28
C ASN A 145 8.64 -4.22 0.35
N SER A 146 9.08 -3.58 -0.74
CA SER A 146 8.22 -2.95 -1.75
C SER A 146 8.63 -3.38 -3.15
N ILE A 147 7.79 -3.08 -4.16
CA ILE A 147 8.08 -3.34 -5.57
C ILE A 147 8.02 -2.05 -6.40
N THR A 148 8.59 -2.11 -7.59
CA THR A 148 8.46 -1.06 -8.62
C THR A 148 7.84 -1.65 -9.88
N CYS A 149 6.85 -0.98 -10.47
CA CYS A 149 6.23 -1.30 -11.75
C CYS A 149 6.56 -0.19 -12.76
N ILE A 150 7.31 -0.54 -13.82
CA ILE A 150 7.74 0.41 -14.86
C ILE A 150 6.97 0.21 -16.17
N ASN A 151 7.06 1.18 -17.08
CA ASN A 151 6.53 1.13 -18.45
C ASN A 151 5.04 0.73 -18.56
N THR A 152 4.25 1.05 -17.55
CA THR A 152 2.82 0.76 -17.55
C THR A 152 1.99 2.02 -17.81
N LYS A 153 0.87 1.87 -18.54
CA LYS A 153 -0.11 2.94 -18.74
C LYS A 153 -0.68 3.49 -17.43
N TYR A 154 -0.67 2.67 -16.38
CA TYR A 154 -1.06 3.07 -15.03
C TYR A 154 -0.24 4.26 -14.52
N ASN A 155 1.08 4.24 -14.67
CA ASN A 155 1.96 5.33 -14.21
C ASN A 155 1.59 6.68 -14.82
N HIS A 156 1.19 6.73 -16.10
CA HIS A 156 0.76 7.96 -16.75
C HIS A 156 -0.56 8.54 -16.22
N LYS A 157 -1.40 7.69 -15.57
CA LYS A 157 -2.73 8.09 -15.08
C LYS A 157 -2.77 8.23 -13.56
N CYS A 158 -1.82 7.64 -12.85
CA CYS A 158 -1.77 7.58 -11.39
C CYS A 158 -0.43 8.10 -10.86
N TRP A 159 0.01 9.26 -11.32
CA TRP A 159 1.15 10.03 -10.78
C TRP A 159 2.40 9.20 -10.49
N ASN A 160 2.77 8.29 -11.41
CA ASN A 160 3.93 7.41 -11.26
C ASN A 160 3.92 6.54 -9.98
N ASP A 161 2.76 6.25 -9.41
CA ASP A 161 2.61 5.43 -8.20
C ASP A 161 3.23 4.02 -8.33
N GLY A 162 3.41 3.53 -9.55
CA GLY A 162 4.14 2.27 -9.80
C GLY A 162 5.59 2.28 -9.31
N TYR A 163 6.21 3.45 -9.13
CA TYR A 163 7.57 3.56 -8.57
C TYR A 163 7.56 3.52 -7.03
N HIS A 164 6.89 2.54 -6.44
CA HIS A 164 6.57 2.51 -5.02
C HIS A 164 7.80 2.44 -4.10
N ILE A 165 8.86 1.71 -4.49
CA ILE A 165 10.14 1.71 -3.74
C ILE A 165 10.65 3.15 -3.55
N SER A 166 10.75 3.92 -4.64
CA SER A 166 11.25 5.29 -4.55
C SER A 166 10.30 6.22 -3.79
N HIS A 167 9.00 5.91 -3.76
CA HIS A 167 8.00 6.60 -2.95
C HIS A 167 8.23 6.37 -1.45
N HIS A 168 8.56 5.15 -1.02
CA HIS A 168 8.93 4.86 0.36
C HIS A 168 10.29 5.44 0.75
N VAL A 169 11.30 5.36 -0.12
CA VAL A 169 12.64 5.92 0.14
C VAL A 169 12.61 7.44 0.25
N LYS A 170 11.78 8.12 -0.56
CA LYS A 170 11.65 9.59 -0.58
C LYS A 170 10.18 10.02 -0.71
N PRO A 171 9.39 9.93 0.37
CA PRO A 171 7.94 10.21 0.33
C PRO A 171 7.57 11.64 -0.10
N SER A 172 8.47 12.60 0.08
CA SER A 172 8.27 14.00 -0.30
C SER A 172 8.68 14.33 -1.74
N MET A 173 9.24 13.36 -2.48
CA MET A 173 9.67 13.58 -3.86
C MET A 173 8.45 13.80 -4.76
N HIS A 174 8.55 14.79 -5.66
CA HIS A 174 7.47 15.05 -6.61
C HIS A 174 7.30 13.85 -7.57
N TRP A 175 6.08 13.47 -7.86
CA TRP A 175 5.78 12.28 -8.64
C TRP A 175 6.46 12.22 -10.03
N THR A 176 6.74 13.35 -10.64
CA THR A 176 7.46 13.41 -11.92
C THR A 176 8.94 13.02 -11.84
N GLU A 177 9.50 13.00 -10.64
CA GLU A 177 10.93 12.71 -10.42
C GLU A 177 11.20 11.21 -10.19
N HIS A 178 10.20 10.42 -9.84
CA HIS A 178 10.37 8.99 -9.57
C HIS A 178 11.02 8.20 -10.71
N PRO A 179 10.66 8.37 -12.01
CA PRO A 179 11.33 7.65 -13.11
C PRO A 179 12.81 8.00 -13.23
N VAL A 180 13.15 9.28 -13.04
CA VAL A 180 14.54 9.76 -13.10
C VAL A 180 15.33 9.27 -11.89
N TYR A 181 14.70 9.26 -10.70
CA TYR A 181 15.31 8.74 -9.49
C TYR A 181 15.62 7.24 -9.63
N PHE A 182 14.66 6.44 -10.12
CA PHE A 182 14.86 5.02 -10.42
C PHE A 182 16.11 4.80 -11.28
N THR A 183 16.22 5.51 -12.41
CA THR A 183 17.37 5.37 -13.30
C THR A 183 18.69 5.76 -12.62
N LYS A 184 18.70 6.82 -11.82
CA LYS A 184 19.90 7.30 -11.11
C LYS A 184 20.35 6.38 -9.99
N THR A 185 19.43 5.64 -9.39
CA THR A 185 19.69 4.76 -8.25
C THR A 185 19.63 3.27 -8.59
N LEU A 186 19.77 2.94 -9.88
CA LEU A 186 19.71 1.55 -10.35
C LEU A 186 20.71 0.63 -9.62
N GLY A 187 21.88 1.15 -9.22
CA GLY A 187 22.84 0.43 -8.40
C GLY A 187 22.29 -0.02 -7.06
N GLU A 188 21.44 0.80 -6.41
CA GLU A 188 20.77 0.45 -5.15
C GLU A 188 19.72 -0.66 -5.37
N TYR A 189 18.98 -0.61 -6.49
CA TYR A 189 18.06 -1.69 -6.85
C TYR A 189 18.80 -3.02 -7.07
N ILE A 190 19.97 -2.98 -7.71
CA ILE A 190 20.84 -4.14 -7.91
C ILE A 190 21.36 -4.70 -6.59
N SER A 191 21.95 -3.86 -5.73
CA SER A 191 22.58 -4.30 -4.49
C SER A 191 21.60 -4.85 -3.46
N ASN A 192 20.32 -4.45 -3.55
CA ASN A 192 19.26 -4.86 -2.63
C ASN A 192 18.33 -5.96 -3.18
N ASP A 193 18.60 -6.58 -4.31
CA ASP A 193 17.67 -7.55 -4.93
C ASP A 193 16.24 -7.00 -5.09
N ALA A 194 16.12 -5.73 -5.44
CA ALA A 194 14.83 -5.08 -5.56
C ALA A 194 14.00 -5.69 -6.69
N ILE A 195 12.69 -5.86 -6.43
CA ILE A 195 11.77 -6.44 -7.39
C ILE A 195 11.17 -5.35 -8.28
N VAL A 196 11.39 -5.51 -9.58
CA VAL A 196 10.87 -4.61 -10.61
C VAL A 196 10.10 -5.41 -11.64
N PHE A 197 8.89 -4.94 -11.98
CA PHE A 197 8.07 -5.51 -13.05
C PHE A 197 7.92 -4.52 -14.20
N ASP A 198 7.96 -5.02 -15.44
CA ASP A 198 7.78 -4.25 -16.66
C ASP A 198 6.40 -4.48 -17.29
N GLY A 199 5.74 -3.41 -17.72
CA GLY A 199 4.48 -3.46 -18.48
C GLY A 199 3.23 -3.85 -17.69
N ILE A 200 3.33 -4.18 -16.41
CA ILE A 200 2.22 -4.50 -15.51
C ILE A 200 2.17 -3.57 -14.32
N HIS A 201 1.02 -3.51 -13.64
CA HIS A 201 0.83 -2.72 -12.41
C HIS A 201 0.26 -3.57 -11.26
N PHE A 202 0.07 -2.99 -10.09
CA PHE A 202 -0.30 -3.68 -8.85
C PHE A 202 -1.53 -4.59 -8.97
N LEU A 203 -2.56 -4.21 -9.74
CA LEU A 203 -3.72 -5.08 -9.93
C LEU A 203 -3.35 -6.38 -10.67
N HIS A 204 -2.47 -6.32 -11.67
CA HIS A 204 -1.97 -7.54 -12.34
C HIS A 204 -1.13 -8.38 -11.37
N VAL A 205 -0.23 -7.75 -10.61
CA VAL A 205 0.59 -8.44 -9.60
C VAL A 205 -0.31 -9.15 -8.59
N TRP A 206 -1.31 -8.46 -8.04
CA TRP A 206 -2.28 -9.06 -7.13
C TRP A 206 -3.03 -10.24 -7.78
N ALA A 207 -3.56 -10.06 -8.98
CA ALA A 207 -4.32 -11.09 -9.67
C ALA A 207 -3.47 -12.34 -9.97
N TYR A 208 -2.22 -12.13 -10.42
CA TYR A 208 -1.29 -13.22 -10.67
C TYR A 208 -0.90 -13.96 -9.39
N LEU A 209 -0.69 -13.25 -8.28
CA LEU A 209 -0.43 -13.87 -6.98
C LEU A 209 -1.63 -14.69 -6.49
N MET A 210 -2.84 -14.14 -6.56
CA MET A 210 -4.05 -14.86 -6.14
C MET A 210 -4.32 -16.09 -7.01
N GLY A 211 -3.97 -16.01 -8.29
CA GLY A 211 -4.05 -17.13 -9.24
C GLY A 211 -2.84 -18.06 -9.24
N LYS A 212 -1.82 -17.83 -8.37
CA LYS A 212 -0.55 -18.59 -8.35
C LYS A 212 0.20 -18.59 -9.70
N ARG A 213 -0.03 -17.56 -10.52
CA ARG A 213 0.55 -17.42 -11.85
C ARG A 213 1.95 -16.79 -11.79
N TYR A 214 2.85 -17.45 -11.08
CA TYR A 214 4.26 -17.04 -11.01
C TYR A 214 4.97 -17.07 -12.37
N ASP A 215 4.51 -17.91 -13.28
CA ASP A 215 4.94 -17.93 -14.68
C ASP A 215 4.71 -16.58 -15.37
N LEU A 216 3.58 -15.92 -15.11
CA LEU A 216 3.29 -14.59 -15.65
C LEU A 216 4.09 -13.50 -14.94
N LEU A 217 4.29 -13.62 -13.63
CA LEU A 217 5.14 -12.68 -12.89
C LEU A 217 6.59 -12.74 -13.38
N ALA A 218 7.14 -13.95 -13.63
CA ALA A 218 8.50 -14.12 -14.14
C ALA A 218 8.68 -13.49 -15.52
N LYS A 219 7.69 -13.60 -16.41
CA LYS A 219 7.72 -12.96 -17.76
C LYS A 219 7.80 -11.43 -17.70
N HIS A 220 7.29 -10.82 -16.65
CA HIS A 220 7.30 -9.37 -16.45
C HIS A 220 8.40 -8.90 -15.48
N PHE A 221 9.14 -9.86 -14.90
CA PHE A 221 10.21 -9.54 -13.97
C PHE A 221 11.41 -8.94 -14.73
N VAL A 222 11.91 -7.80 -14.24
CA VAL A 222 13.11 -7.18 -14.77
C VAL A 222 14.31 -7.72 -14.03
N ASN A 223 15.09 -8.59 -14.70
CA ASN A 223 16.30 -9.18 -14.11
C ASN A 223 17.45 -8.18 -14.06
N ILE A 224 17.32 -7.19 -13.15
CA ILE A 224 18.32 -6.14 -12.99
C ILE A 224 19.62 -6.75 -12.45
N GLY A 225 20.71 -6.53 -13.19
CA GLY A 225 22.05 -7.06 -12.82
C GLY A 225 22.27 -8.51 -13.19
N ASP A 226 21.42 -9.08 -14.07
CA ASP A 226 21.57 -10.41 -14.67
C ASP A 226 21.83 -11.55 -13.68
N ARG A 227 21.11 -11.54 -12.53
CA ARG A 227 21.31 -12.48 -11.43
C ARG A 227 20.77 -13.87 -11.67
N TYR A 228 19.62 -13.93 -12.34
CA TYR A 228 18.88 -15.17 -12.58
C TYR A 228 19.14 -15.63 -14.00
N GLN A 229 19.42 -16.92 -14.16
CA GLN A 229 19.68 -17.51 -15.48
C GLN A 229 18.42 -18.10 -16.11
N THR A 230 17.41 -18.41 -15.30
CA THR A 230 16.19 -19.09 -15.71
C THR A 230 14.95 -18.50 -15.06
N ASP A 231 13.79 -18.62 -15.73
CA ASP A 231 12.49 -18.29 -15.15
C ASP A 231 12.19 -19.10 -13.87
N ALA A 232 12.71 -20.32 -13.75
CA ALA A 232 12.53 -21.16 -12.58
C ALA A 232 13.19 -20.53 -11.33
N GLU A 233 14.38 -19.98 -11.46
CA GLU A 233 15.07 -19.25 -10.37
C GLU A 233 14.30 -18.01 -9.96
N ILE A 234 13.78 -17.23 -10.93
CA ILE A 234 12.93 -16.05 -10.65
C ILE A 234 11.66 -16.48 -9.90
N ILE A 235 11.00 -17.55 -10.36
CA ILE A 235 9.78 -18.07 -9.71
C ILE A 235 10.06 -18.49 -8.27
N ASP A 236 11.16 -19.18 -8.01
CA ASP A 236 11.50 -19.62 -6.66
C ASP A 236 11.86 -18.44 -5.76
N PHE A 237 12.58 -17.45 -6.26
CA PHE A 237 12.84 -16.19 -5.56
C PHE A 237 11.53 -15.47 -5.19
N LEU A 238 10.62 -15.26 -6.14
CA LEU A 238 9.35 -14.61 -5.91
C LEU A 238 8.49 -15.38 -4.88
N LYS A 239 8.44 -16.72 -4.96
CA LYS A 239 7.73 -17.55 -3.98
C LYS A 239 8.31 -17.41 -2.58
N GLN A 240 9.62 -17.38 -2.45
CA GLN A 240 10.28 -17.19 -1.17
C GLN A 240 9.87 -15.85 -0.53
N ARG A 241 9.85 -14.78 -1.32
CA ARG A 241 9.49 -13.43 -0.88
C ARG A 241 8.01 -13.26 -0.51
N THR A 242 7.11 -14.17 -0.89
CA THR A 242 5.68 -14.11 -0.50
C THR A 242 5.36 -14.84 0.81
N ARG A 243 6.33 -15.50 1.43
CA ARG A 243 6.10 -16.30 2.66
C ARG A 243 5.77 -15.41 3.85
N LYS A 244 4.87 -15.92 4.70
CA LYS A 244 4.52 -15.31 5.99
C LYS A 244 5.79 -15.13 6.85
N ILE A 245 5.93 -13.94 7.45
CA ILE A 245 7.00 -13.62 8.39
C ILE A 245 6.38 -13.57 9.79
N THR A 246 6.84 -14.46 10.68
CA THR A 246 6.29 -14.60 12.05
C THR A 246 7.25 -14.16 13.14
N ALA A 247 8.53 -14.00 12.81
CA ALA A 247 9.55 -13.51 13.72
C ALA A 247 10.41 -12.48 12.99
N LEU A 248 10.65 -11.34 13.62
CA LEU A 248 11.60 -10.35 13.11
C LEU A 248 13.05 -10.82 13.39
N PRO A 249 14.03 -10.41 12.57
CA PRO A 249 15.44 -10.62 12.86
C PRO A 249 15.80 -10.05 14.24
N VAL A 250 16.65 -10.77 14.98
CA VAL A 250 17.05 -10.41 16.37
C VAL A 250 17.70 -9.03 16.48
N SER A 251 18.24 -8.48 15.40
CA SER A 251 18.86 -7.15 15.35
C SER A 251 17.89 -5.99 15.62
N GLU A 252 16.59 -6.18 15.44
CA GLU A 252 15.58 -5.12 15.63
C GLU A 252 14.94 -5.12 17.02
N VAL A 253 15.01 -6.23 17.74
CA VAL A 253 14.46 -6.34 19.11
C VAL A 253 15.25 -5.49 20.11
N VAL A 254 16.52 -5.20 19.84
CA VAL A 254 17.41 -4.41 20.74
C VAL A 254 17.24 -2.89 20.54
N ALA A 255 16.73 -2.45 19.39
CA ALA A 255 16.55 -1.02 19.10
C ALA A 255 15.17 -0.47 19.57
N ALA A 256 14.24 -1.32 19.96
CA ALA A 256 12.88 -0.96 20.39
C ALA A 256 12.65 -1.05 21.92
N ALA A 257 13.68 -1.41 22.69
CA ALA A 257 13.67 -1.45 24.17
C ALA A 257 14.41 -0.24 24.76
#